data_69d2d0c935ab4fd4ae81b558d4a6fb78
#
_entry.id   69d2d0c935ab4fd4ae81b558d4a6fb78
#
_cell.length_a   1.000
_cell.length_b   1.000
_cell.length_c   1.000
_cell.angle_alpha   90.00
_cell.angle_beta   90.00
_cell.angle_gamma   90.00
#
_symmetry.space_group_name_H-M   'P 1'
#
loop_
_entity.id
_entity.type
_entity.pdbx_description
1 polymer ?
#
loop_
_entity_poly.entity_id
_entity_poly.type
_entity_poly.pdbx_seq_one_letter_code
_entity_poly.pdbx_strand_id
1 'polypeptide(L)'
;MKKTRFVGGKRSWHQGRILLSLLLLLALLAVGGCGKTSPTSTTPKEAPKKSQTQTIELRLAHFWPSTHPAEVELVQPWSKAIEEATGGKVKIVSYPNQTLLQADSIYDGVLNGIADIGISCFSYTRNGFPVPEVFELPGITYESSRVASTVAWEGIKELNPKEVQDSKLMMVLTTGPGDIYSKVPVRNLQDLKGLEIRATGLSAKTLQALGATPVAMPQSDAYESLSKGVVKANLGPVEVLKGWKQAEVTQYLTQTPFLYNTLFFVTMNLDKWNSLDPETQKAIEKVNEKFFKEVAAGLWDKQNDEALKWAVDEKGMELIQLPADEAQRWIELVKPIQDDFVKRMDKQGFEGAKILNTAKTLADKYNKEFK
;
A
#
# COMPACT_ATOMS: atom_id res chain seq x y z
N MET A 1 -35.03 -48.56 -15.02
CA MET A 1 -36.32 -48.38 -15.74
C MET A 1 -36.94 -47.06 -15.36
N LYS A 2 -37.41 -46.40 -16.35
CA LYS A 2 -38.25 -45.23 -16.57
C LYS A 2 -37.52 -43.90 -16.75
N LYS A 3 -37.34 -43.56 -18.01
CA LYS A 3 -37.21 -42.24 -18.62
C LYS A 3 -38.51 -41.46 -18.43
N THR A 4 -38.40 -40.16 -18.18
CA THR A 4 -39.44 -39.22 -18.65
C THR A 4 -38.76 -37.98 -19.18
N ARG A 5 -38.97 -37.73 -20.48
CA ARG A 5 -38.74 -36.50 -21.26
C ARG A 5 -39.94 -35.58 -21.07
N PHE A 6 -39.69 -34.27 -21.02
CA PHE A 6 -40.63 -33.22 -21.49
C PHE A 6 -39.77 -32.14 -22.09
N VAL A 7 -39.73 -31.90 -23.31
CA VAL A 7 -40.44 -31.24 -24.42
C VAL A 7 -40.91 -29.81 -24.06
N GLY A 8 -40.20 -28.84 -24.52
CA GLY A 8 -40.44 -27.82 -25.53
C GLY A 8 -41.43 -26.69 -25.16
N GLY A 9 -40.97 -25.47 -25.40
CA GLY A 9 -41.80 -24.27 -25.38
C GLY A 9 -41.06 -23.04 -25.89
N LYS A 10 -40.87 -22.94 -27.20
CA LYS A 10 -40.54 -21.69 -27.88
C LYS A 10 -41.77 -20.76 -27.82
N ARG A 11 -41.59 -19.52 -27.45
CA ARG A 11 -42.47 -18.41 -27.87
C ARG A 11 -41.65 -17.19 -28.28
N SER A 12 -41.62 -16.96 -29.57
CA SER A 12 -41.32 -15.72 -30.24
C SER A 12 -42.51 -14.77 -30.11
N TRP A 13 -42.28 -13.51 -29.90
CA TRP A 13 -43.20 -12.42 -30.33
C TRP A 13 -42.33 -11.22 -30.64
N HIS A 14 -42.21 -10.96 -31.90
CA HIS A 14 -42.81 -9.97 -32.84
C HIS A 14 -42.51 -8.52 -32.44
N GLN A 15 -41.66 -7.98 -33.17
CA GLN A 15 -41.71 -6.81 -34.06
C GLN A 15 -43.04 -5.98 -34.06
N GLY A 16 -42.89 -4.69 -33.87
CA GLY A 16 -43.80 -3.61 -34.18
C GLY A 16 -43.01 -2.32 -34.06
N ARG A 17 -42.45 -1.77 -35.14
CA ARG A 17 -43.10 -0.89 -36.14
C ARG A 17 -43.84 0.25 -35.44
N ILE A 18 -43.60 1.57 -35.65
CA ILE A 18 -43.58 2.37 -36.88
C ILE A 18 -43.27 3.80 -36.45
N LEU A 19 -42.34 4.53 -37.11
CA LEU A 19 -42.56 5.72 -37.91
C LEU A 19 -43.61 6.75 -37.41
N LEU A 20 -43.14 7.97 -37.18
CA LEU A 20 -43.75 9.30 -37.53
C LEU A 20 -42.92 10.36 -36.80
N SER A 21 -42.42 11.48 -37.24
CA SER A 21 -42.65 12.20 -38.49
C SER A 21 -41.49 13.15 -38.70
N LEU A 22 -41.02 13.18 -39.92
CA LEU A 22 -40.40 14.32 -40.57
C LEU A 22 -41.50 15.39 -40.78
N LEU A 23 -41.16 16.65 -40.53
CA LEU A 23 -41.70 17.86 -41.17
C LEU A 23 -41.75 19.02 -40.20
N LEU A 24 -40.85 19.95 -40.32
CA LEU A 24 -41.17 21.34 -40.64
C LEU A 24 -39.92 22.08 -41.09
N LEU A 25 -39.88 22.17 -42.43
CA LEU A 25 -38.97 23.04 -43.17
C LEU A 25 -39.69 24.32 -43.50
N LEU A 26 -38.93 25.43 -43.63
CA LEU A 26 -39.24 26.65 -44.36
C LEU A 26 -40.31 27.62 -43.85
N ALA A 27 -39.86 28.79 -43.53
CA ALA A 27 -40.32 30.12 -44.00
C ALA A 27 -39.51 31.19 -43.28
N LEU A 28 -39.01 32.30 -43.78
CA LEU A 28 -39.12 32.98 -45.07
C LEU A 28 -38.11 34.13 -45.08
N LEU A 29 -37.68 34.43 -46.24
CA LEU A 29 -36.87 35.53 -46.71
C LEU A 29 -37.48 36.93 -46.53
N ALA A 30 -36.57 37.88 -46.36
CA ALA A 30 -36.59 39.23 -46.93
C ALA A 30 -37.40 40.33 -46.27
N VAL A 31 -36.68 41.36 -45.80
CA VAL A 31 -36.88 42.73 -46.25
C VAL A 31 -35.55 43.47 -46.24
N GLY A 32 -35.17 44.05 -47.35
CA GLY A 32 -33.99 44.87 -47.54
C GLY A 32 -34.15 46.27 -46.98
N GLY A 33 -33.03 46.87 -46.65
CA GLY A 33 -32.90 48.27 -46.24
C GLY A 33 -31.46 48.74 -46.39
N CYS A 34 -31.16 49.48 -47.48
CA CYS A 34 -29.90 50.21 -47.70
C CYS A 34 -29.71 51.30 -46.68
N GLY A 35 -28.52 51.34 -46.05
CA GLY A 35 -28.06 52.45 -45.28
C GLY A 35 -26.54 52.40 -45.20
N LYS A 36 -25.84 53.15 -46.05
CA LYS A 36 -24.39 53.42 -46.01
C LYS A 36 -24.06 54.31 -44.80
N THR A 37 -23.37 53.79 -43.83
CA THR A 37 -22.44 54.61 -43.02
C THR A 37 -21.36 53.69 -42.50
N SER A 38 -20.09 53.93 -42.87
CA SER A 38 -18.93 53.26 -42.31
C SER A 38 -18.71 53.72 -40.88
N PRO A 39 -18.49 52.82 -39.96
CA PRO A 39 -17.69 53.16 -38.78
C PRO A 39 -16.46 52.29 -38.70
N THR A 40 -15.42 52.95 -38.36
CA THR A 40 -14.09 52.56 -37.93
C THR A 40 -14.09 51.22 -37.19
N SER A 41 -13.45 50.20 -37.75
CA SER A 41 -13.22 48.90 -37.07
C SER A 41 -12.19 49.07 -35.98
N THR A 42 -12.64 49.22 -34.75
CA THR A 42 -11.86 48.89 -33.58
C THR A 42 -11.99 47.40 -33.32
N THR A 43 -10.98 46.63 -33.74
CA THR A 43 -10.83 45.22 -33.42
C THR A 43 -10.69 45.10 -31.90
N PRO A 44 -11.56 44.36 -31.21
CA PRO A 44 -11.32 44.07 -29.81
C PRO A 44 -10.06 43.20 -29.70
N LYS A 45 -9.07 43.70 -28.99
CA LYS A 45 -7.87 42.95 -28.62
C LYS A 45 -8.36 41.73 -27.83
N GLU A 46 -8.37 40.55 -28.46
CA GLU A 46 -8.64 39.30 -27.78
C GLU A 46 -7.68 39.18 -26.59
N ALA A 47 -8.22 39.15 -25.39
CA ALA A 47 -7.46 38.82 -24.20
C ALA A 47 -6.81 37.43 -24.42
N PRO A 48 -5.55 37.23 -23.99
CA PRO A 48 -4.89 35.95 -24.18
C PRO A 48 -5.74 34.86 -23.52
N LYS A 49 -6.29 33.94 -24.32
CA LYS A 49 -6.88 32.70 -23.84
C LYS A 49 -5.81 32.06 -22.98
N LYS A 50 -6.00 32.04 -21.64
CA LYS A 50 -5.26 31.15 -20.76
C LYS A 50 -5.41 29.75 -21.38
N SER A 51 -4.32 29.22 -21.89
CA SER A 51 -4.21 27.81 -22.28
C SER A 51 -4.74 26.99 -21.09
N GLN A 52 -5.89 26.37 -21.22
CA GLN A 52 -6.35 25.40 -20.23
C GLN A 52 -5.35 24.24 -20.33
N THR A 53 -4.39 24.21 -19.42
CA THR A 53 -3.50 23.07 -19.26
C THR A 53 -4.40 21.88 -18.92
N GLN A 54 -4.46 20.89 -19.81
CA GLN A 54 -5.27 19.70 -19.59
C GLN A 54 -4.76 18.99 -18.34
N THR A 55 -5.59 18.86 -17.32
CA THR A 55 -5.26 18.15 -16.10
C THR A 55 -5.08 16.66 -16.37
N ILE A 56 -3.97 16.09 -15.96
CA ILE A 56 -3.69 14.66 -16.01
C ILE A 56 -4.22 14.06 -14.72
N GLU A 57 -5.25 13.22 -14.81
CA GLU A 57 -5.77 12.49 -13.67
C GLU A 57 -5.02 11.16 -13.54
N LEU A 58 -4.50 10.87 -12.34
CA LEU A 58 -3.78 9.65 -11.98
C LEU A 58 -4.58 8.85 -10.96
N ARG A 59 -4.87 7.59 -11.28
CA ARG A 59 -5.59 6.66 -10.39
C ARG A 59 -4.61 6.02 -9.42
N LEU A 60 -4.83 6.21 -8.12
CA LEU A 60 -4.04 5.61 -7.07
C LEU A 60 -4.79 4.49 -6.38
N ALA A 61 -4.29 3.25 -6.46
CA ALA A 61 -4.86 2.08 -5.80
C ALA A 61 -4.12 1.76 -4.50
N HIS A 62 -4.87 1.49 -3.43
CA HIS A 62 -4.35 0.93 -2.18
C HIS A 62 -5.44 0.13 -1.44
N PHE A 63 -5.02 -0.60 -0.38
CA PHE A 63 -5.90 -1.53 0.31
C PHE A 63 -6.42 -1.03 1.67
N TRP A 64 -5.92 0.09 2.20
CA TRP A 64 -6.40 0.63 3.48
C TRP A 64 -7.85 1.13 3.36
N PRO A 65 -8.65 1.00 4.42
CA PRO A 65 -9.96 1.65 4.51
C PRO A 65 -9.85 3.16 4.30
N SER A 66 -10.90 3.79 3.78
CA SER A 66 -10.94 5.25 3.53
C SER A 66 -10.79 6.10 4.81
N THR A 67 -11.04 5.51 5.97
CA THR A 67 -10.86 6.15 7.29
C THR A 67 -9.53 5.84 7.96
N HIS A 68 -8.70 5.00 7.32
CA HIS A 68 -7.41 4.61 7.87
C HIS A 68 -6.44 5.79 7.87
N PRO A 69 -5.60 5.98 8.92
CA PRO A 69 -4.64 7.07 8.98
C PRO A 69 -3.72 7.15 7.75
N ALA A 70 -3.30 6.03 7.17
CA ALA A 70 -2.50 6.04 5.95
C ALA A 70 -3.20 6.74 4.77
N GLU A 71 -4.53 6.59 4.63
CA GLU A 71 -5.29 7.36 3.62
C GLU A 71 -5.40 8.84 4.03
N VAL A 72 -5.81 9.09 5.27
CA VAL A 72 -6.18 10.45 5.72
C VAL A 72 -4.96 11.34 5.97
N GLU A 73 -3.87 10.79 6.53
CA GLU A 73 -2.69 11.54 6.96
C GLU A 73 -1.54 11.50 5.93
N LEU A 74 -1.52 10.50 5.01
CA LEU A 74 -0.49 10.40 3.98
C LEU A 74 -1.06 10.59 2.58
N VAL A 75 -1.95 9.69 2.10
CA VAL A 75 -2.35 9.64 0.69
C VAL A 75 -3.06 10.92 0.25
N GLN A 76 -4.06 11.37 0.99
CA GLN A 76 -4.83 12.58 0.63
C GLN A 76 -3.98 13.85 0.70
N PRO A 77 -3.22 14.14 1.78
CA PRO A 77 -2.37 15.33 1.83
C PRO A 77 -1.25 15.32 0.79
N TRP A 78 -0.64 14.14 0.53
CA TRP A 78 0.38 13.98 -0.50
C TRP A 78 -0.18 14.24 -1.90
N SER A 79 -1.36 13.68 -2.22
CA SER A 79 -2.05 13.91 -3.49
C SER A 79 -2.34 15.39 -3.72
N LYS A 80 -2.84 16.07 -2.70
CA LYS A 80 -3.10 17.51 -2.72
C LYS A 80 -1.81 18.33 -2.91
N ALA A 81 -0.74 17.97 -2.22
CA ALA A 81 0.54 18.64 -2.36
C ALA A 81 1.14 18.51 -3.77
N ILE A 82 0.96 17.35 -4.43
CA ILE A 82 1.35 17.16 -5.84
C ILE A 82 0.49 18.05 -6.76
N GLU A 83 -0.82 18.10 -6.56
CA GLU A 83 -1.69 18.98 -7.34
C GLU A 83 -1.27 20.44 -7.22
N GLU A 84 -1.01 20.92 -6.01
CA GLU A 84 -0.54 22.28 -5.76
C GLU A 84 0.83 22.53 -6.37
N ALA A 85 1.81 21.64 -6.19
CA ALA A 85 3.18 21.78 -6.69
C ALA A 85 3.26 21.75 -8.23
N THR A 86 2.32 21.07 -8.88
CA THR A 86 2.21 20.98 -10.34
C THR A 86 1.30 22.06 -10.94
N GLY A 87 0.78 23.00 -10.12
CA GLY A 87 -0.13 24.04 -10.56
C GLY A 87 -1.43 23.53 -11.16
N GLY A 88 -1.93 22.37 -10.64
CA GLY A 88 -3.14 21.69 -11.12
C GLY A 88 -2.95 20.85 -12.39
N LYS A 89 -1.73 20.69 -12.88
CA LYS A 89 -1.45 19.82 -14.05
C LYS A 89 -1.68 18.35 -13.73
N VAL A 90 -1.37 17.92 -12.52
CA VAL A 90 -1.55 16.53 -12.07
C VAL A 90 -2.53 16.49 -10.91
N LYS A 91 -3.53 15.62 -11.01
CA LYS A 91 -4.50 15.35 -9.96
C LYS A 91 -4.50 13.85 -9.67
N ILE A 92 -4.29 13.46 -8.42
CA ILE A 92 -4.34 12.07 -7.99
C ILE A 92 -5.72 11.79 -7.39
N VAL A 93 -6.35 10.72 -7.85
CA VAL A 93 -7.63 10.20 -7.34
C VAL A 93 -7.36 8.89 -6.61
N SER A 94 -7.60 8.89 -5.30
CA SER A 94 -7.43 7.71 -4.45
C SER A 94 -8.59 6.72 -4.62
N TYR A 95 -8.25 5.44 -4.73
CA TYR A 95 -9.15 4.28 -4.73
C TYR A 95 -8.83 3.39 -3.52
N PRO A 96 -9.32 3.75 -2.33
CA PRO A 96 -9.06 3.02 -1.10
C PRO A 96 -9.83 1.71 -1.03
N ASN A 97 -9.54 0.90 0.00
CA ASN A 97 -10.30 -0.30 0.35
C ASN A 97 -10.41 -1.32 -0.79
N GLN A 98 -9.33 -1.45 -1.59
CA GLN A 98 -9.29 -2.41 -2.72
C GLN A 98 -10.38 -2.17 -3.79
N THR A 99 -10.91 -0.95 -3.89
CA THR A 99 -12.00 -0.64 -4.83
C THR A 99 -11.57 -0.68 -6.30
N LEU A 100 -10.27 -0.57 -6.59
CA LEU A 100 -9.72 -0.67 -7.94
C LEU A 100 -8.96 -1.98 -8.16
N LEU A 101 -8.13 -2.41 -7.18
CA LEU A 101 -7.28 -3.60 -7.25
C LEU A 101 -7.19 -4.26 -5.87
N GLN A 102 -7.14 -5.60 -5.83
CA GLN A 102 -6.85 -6.34 -4.61
C GLN A 102 -5.43 -6.07 -4.11
N ALA A 103 -5.19 -6.16 -2.81
CA ALA A 103 -3.92 -5.81 -2.17
C ALA A 103 -2.69 -6.51 -2.78
N ASP A 104 -2.83 -7.78 -3.15
CA ASP A 104 -1.80 -8.63 -3.75
C ASP A 104 -1.62 -8.43 -5.26
N SER A 105 -2.53 -7.70 -5.90
CA SER A 105 -2.54 -7.45 -7.35
C SER A 105 -2.18 -6.00 -7.71
N ILE A 106 -1.88 -5.15 -6.71
CA ILE A 106 -1.65 -3.71 -6.95
C ILE A 106 -0.39 -3.49 -7.78
N TYR A 107 0.72 -4.19 -7.50
CA TYR A 107 1.96 -4.01 -8.26
C TYR A 107 1.77 -4.35 -9.74
N ASP A 108 1.26 -5.54 -10.02
CA ASP A 108 0.98 -5.98 -11.38
C ASP A 108 -0.04 -5.07 -12.08
N GLY A 109 -1.03 -4.58 -11.33
CA GLY A 109 -2.03 -3.63 -11.84
C GLY A 109 -1.43 -2.28 -12.23
N VAL A 110 -0.38 -1.82 -11.52
CA VAL A 110 0.39 -0.63 -11.90
C VAL A 110 1.20 -0.89 -13.17
N LEU A 111 1.93 -2.01 -13.24
CA LEU A 111 2.71 -2.36 -14.44
C LEU A 111 1.83 -2.44 -15.68
N ASN A 112 0.64 -2.98 -15.55
CA ASN A 112 -0.33 -3.14 -16.64
C ASN A 112 -1.22 -1.88 -16.89
N GLY A 113 -1.01 -0.77 -16.16
CA GLY A 113 -1.74 0.48 -16.36
C GLY A 113 -3.22 0.44 -15.91
N ILE A 114 -3.63 -0.54 -15.08
CA ILE A 114 -4.96 -0.56 -14.45
C ILE A 114 -5.05 0.54 -13.40
N ALA A 115 -4.00 0.73 -12.61
CA ALA A 115 -3.77 1.91 -11.79
C ALA A 115 -2.54 2.66 -12.30
N ASP A 116 -2.51 3.98 -12.14
CA ASP A 116 -1.35 4.79 -12.50
C ASP A 116 -0.33 4.84 -11.35
N ILE A 117 -0.81 4.79 -10.11
CA ILE A 117 -0.02 4.73 -8.88
C ILE A 117 -0.57 3.60 -8.00
N GLY A 118 0.31 2.91 -7.29
CA GLY A 118 -0.06 1.85 -6.36
C GLY A 118 0.70 1.95 -5.05
N ILE A 119 0.01 1.62 -3.94
CA ILE A 119 0.64 1.47 -2.63
C ILE A 119 0.23 0.11 -2.07
N SER A 120 1.22 -0.75 -1.82
CA SER A 120 1.00 -2.07 -1.21
C SER A 120 2.26 -2.59 -0.53
N CYS A 121 2.16 -3.75 0.10
CA CYS A 121 3.32 -4.41 0.69
C CYS A 121 4.13 -5.14 -0.38
N PHE A 122 5.46 -5.04 -0.31
CA PHE A 122 6.35 -5.87 -1.13
C PHE A 122 6.06 -7.37 -0.93
N SER A 123 5.82 -7.77 0.31
CA SER A 123 5.53 -9.16 0.70
C SER A 123 4.20 -9.74 0.15
N TYR A 124 3.33 -8.92 -0.41
CA TYR A 124 2.10 -9.39 -1.07
C TYR A 124 2.35 -9.88 -2.50
N THR A 125 3.38 -9.37 -3.19
CA THR A 125 3.81 -9.85 -4.51
C THR A 125 4.82 -10.98 -4.34
N ARG A 126 4.35 -12.21 -4.38
CA ARG A 126 5.17 -13.40 -4.08
C ARG A 126 6.38 -13.51 -4.99
N ASN A 127 7.56 -13.67 -4.38
CA ASN A 127 8.87 -13.81 -5.07
C ASN A 127 9.24 -12.64 -5.99
N GLY A 128 8.50 -11.54 -5.96
CA GLY A 128 8.75 -10.39 -6.83
C GLY A 128 9.97 -9.56 -6.41
N PHE A 129 10.28 -9.54 -5.12
CA PHE A 129 11.22 -8.59 -4.53
C PHE A 129 12.25 -9.25 -3.60
N PRO A 130 13.17 -10.05 -4.13
CA PRO A 130 14.12 -10.80 -3.31
C PRO A 130 15.10 -9.91 -2.53
N VAL A 131 15.58 -8.79 -3.10
CA VAL A 131 16.52 -7.88 -2.40
C VAL A 131 15.80 -7.03 -1.35
N PRO A 132 14.67 -6.35 -1.62
CA PRO A 132 13.90 -5.62 -0.61
C PRO A 132 13.49 -6.44 0.63
N GLU A 133 13.32 -7.76 0.50
CA GLU A 133 12.99 -8.66 1.62
C GLU A 133 14.01 -8.56 2.78
N VAL A 134 15.25 -8.10 2.54
CA VAL A 134 16.27 -7.92 3.57
C VAL A 134 15.82 -7.00 4.72
N PHE A 135 15.02 -5.99 4.39
CA PHE A 135 14.53 -5.01 5.37
C PHE A 135 13.37 -5.53 6.24
N GLU A 136 12.85 -6.72 5.94
CA GLU A 136 11.84 -7.44 6.74
C GLU A 136 12.45 -8.60 7.55
N LEU A 137 13.79 -8.82 7.51
CA LEU A 137 14.43 -9.93 8.19
C LEU A 137 14.29 -9.83 9.72
N PRO A 138 13.87 -10.92 10.41
CA PRO A 138 13.84 -10.94 11.85
C PRO A 138 15.27 -10.82 12.42
N GLY A 139 15.38 -10.23 13.62
CA GLY A 139 16.66 -10.01 14.28
C GLY A 139 17.46 -8.80 13.77
N ILE A 140 16.94 -8.05 12.79
CA ILE A 140 17.34 -6.66 12.54
C ILE A 140 16.33 -5.80 13.30
N THR A 141 16.78 -5.05 14.30
CA THR A 141 15.89 -4.26 15.16
C THR A 141 15.84 -2.82 14.68
N TYR A 142 14.65 -2.29 14.59
CA TYR A 142 14.37 -0.89 14.32
C TYR A 142 13.63 -0.31 15.53
N GLU A 143 14.08 0.84 16.06
CA GLU A 143 13.45 1.44 17.26
C GLU A 143 12.10 2.13 16.95
N SER A 144 11.85 2.43 15.67
CA SER A 144 10.63 3.12 15.25
C SER A 144 10.32 2.88 13.76
N SER A 145 9.11 3.25 13.30
CA SER A 145 8.78 3.23 11.88
C SER A 145 9.64 4.21 11.08
N ARG A 146 10.00 5.35 11.69
CA ARG A 146 10.90 6.34 11.09
C ARG A 146 12.28 5.74 10.80
N VAL A 147 12.87 5.04 11.77
CA VAL A 147 14.14 4.33 11.57
C VAL A 147 14.00 3.32 10.46
N ALA A 148 13.03 2.41 10.57
CA ALA A 148 12.84 1.32 9.61
C ALA A 148 12.59 1.83 8.19
N SER A 149 11.75 2.87 8.02
CA SER A 149 11.47 3.47 6.72
C SER A 149 12.70 4.13 6.11
N THR A 150 13.48 4.86 6.92
CA THR A 150 14.71 5.51 6.46
C THR A 150 15.75 4.48 6.04
N VAL A 151 15.94 3.42 6.83
CA VAL A 151 16.84 2.31 6.49
C VAL A 151 16.43 1.65 5.18
N ALA A 152 15.16 1.33 5.02
CA ALA A 152 14.67 0.69 3.81
C ALA A 152 14.79 1.58 2.57
N TRP A 153 14.42 2.86 2.68
CA TRP A 153 14.50 3.80 1.55
C TRP A 153 15.94 4.07 1.11
N GLU A 154 16.84 4.35 2.06
CA GLU A 154 18.26 4.55 1.76
C GLU A 154 18.91 3.25 1.25
N GLY A 155 18.59 2.11 1.87
CA GLY A 155 19.11 0.82 1.45
C GLY A 155 18.67 0.40 0.05
N ILE A 156 17.41 0.63 -0.33
CA ILE A 156 16.93 0.37 -1.70
C ILE A 156 17.63 1.31 -2.70
N LYS A 157 17.85 2.57 -2.37
CA LYS A 157 18.63 3.48 -3.22
C LYS A 157 20.08 3.03 -3.38
N GLU A 158 20.73 2.58 -2.30
CA GLU A 158 22.12 2.09 -2.33
C GLU A 158 22.24 0.78 -3.10
N LEU A 159 21.36 -0.19 -2.83
CA LEU A 159 21.38 -1.51 -3.47
C LEU A 159 20.87 -1.49 -4.91
N ASN A 160 20.04 -0.53 -5.26
CA ASN A 160 19.43 -0.32 -6.59
C ASN A 160 18.91 -1.61 -7.22
N PRO A 161 18.01 -2.36 -6.57
CA PRO A 161 17.57 -3.67 -7.02
C PRO A 161 16.82 -3.58 -8.36
N LYS A 162 17.09 -4.51 -9.27
CA LYS A 162 16.49 -4.51 -10.61
C LYS A 162 14.98 -4.72 -10.59
N GLU A 163 14.50 -5.47 -9.63
CA GLU A 163 13.10 -5.83 -9.48
C GLU A 163 12.16 -4.67 -9.11
N VAL A 164 12.70 -3.49 -8.84
CA VAL A 164 11.88 -2.27 -8.63
C VAL A 164 12.03 -1.25 -9.76
N GLN A 165 12.77 -1.60 -10.85
CA GLN A 165 13.08 -0.66 -11.93
C GLN A 165 12.10 -0.69 -13.10
N ASP A 166 11.18 -1.65 -13.14
CA ASP A 166 10.09 -1.75 -14.11
C ASP A 166 8.91 -0.81 -13.82
N SER A 167 8.99 -0.09 -12.69
CA SER A 167 8.09 0.99 -12.31
C SER A 167 8.88 2.19 -11.77
N LYS A 168 8.25 3.35 -11.66
CA LYS A 168 8.85 4.50 -10.95
C LYS A 168 8.58 4.36 -9.47
N LEU A 169 9.56 3.87 -8.72
CA LEU A 169 9.47 3.86 -7.26
C LEU A 169 9.51 5.31 -6.74
N MET A 170 8.49 5.71 -6.02
CA MET A 170 8.30 7.08 -5.52
C MET A 170 8.73 7.22 -4.06
N MET A 171 8.40 6.23 -3.23
CA MET A 171 8.78 6.13 -1.82
C MET A 171 8.77 4.67 -1.38
N VAL A 172 9.52 4.37 -0.33
CA VAL A 172 9.43 3.12 0.43
C VAL A 172 9.27 3.49 1.90
N LEU A 173 8.31 2.88 2.56
CA LEU A 173 8.03 3.12 3.97
C LEU A 173 7.71 1.80 4.67
N THR A 174 7.77 1.78 5.99
CA THR A 174 7.58 0.57 6.79
C THR A 174 6.71 0.84 8.01
N THR A 175 6.11 -0.23 8.56
CA THR A 175 5.34 -0.16 9.80
C THR A 175 6.20 0.05 11.05
N GLY A 176 7.51 -0.20 10.95
CA GLY A 176 8.34 -0.43 12.14
C GLY A 176 8.04 -1.76 12.82
N PRO A 177 8.57 -1.97 14.05
CA PRO A 177 8.38 -3.21 14.77
C PRO A 177 6.92 -3.57 14.97
N GLY A 178 6.63 -4.87 14.97
CA GLY A 178 5.29 -5.39 15.20
C GLY A 178 5.28 -6.48 16.26
N ASP A 179 4.06 -6.81 16.70
CA ASP A 179 3.77 -7.67 17.83
C ASP A 179 2.76 -8.75 17.49
N ILE A 180 2.52 -9.69 18.40
CA ILE A 180 1.50 -10.74 18.26
C ILE A 180 0.23 -10.32 18.99
N TYR A 181 -0.88 -10.24 18.24
CA TYR A 181 -2.24 -9.99 18.76
C TYR A 181 -3.02 -11.28 18.70
N SER A 182 -3.56 -11.73 19.84
CA SER A 182 -4.12 -13.08 19.94
C SER A 182 -5.39 -13.16 20.77
N LYS A 183 -6.16 -14.24 20.50
CA LYS A 183 -7.34 -14.62 21.29
C LYS A 183 -6.97 -15.42 22.56
N VAL A 184 -5.75 -15.95 22.60
CA VAL A 184 -5.21 -16.76 23.70
C VAL A 184 -3.87 -16.16 24.13
N PRO A 185 -3.48 -16.25 25.40
CA PRO A 185 -2.22 -15.68 25.84
C PRO A 185 -1.04 -16.40 25.20
N VAL A 186 -0.03 -15.61 24.75
CA VAL A 186 1.22 -16.11 24.21
C VAL A 186 2.35 -15.56 25.11
N ARG A 187 2.85 -16.37 26.03
CA ARG A 187 3.83 -16.01 27.05
C ARG A 187 5.21 -16.65 26.83
N ASN A 188 5.26 -17.69 26.00
CA ASN A 188 6.45 -18.47 25.72
C ASN A 188 6.30 -19.27 24.44
N LEU A 189 7.38 -19.95 23.97
CA LEU A 189 7.40 -20.77 22.76
C LEU A 189 6.38 -21.92 22.78
N GLN A 190 6.03 -22.45 23.96
CA GLN A 190 5.07 -23.52 24.03
C GLN A 190 3.67 -23.06 23.65
N ASP A 191 3.32 -21.81 23.96
CA ASP A 191 2.02 -21.21 23.60
C ASP A 191 1.88 -20.96 22.10
N LEU A 192 3.01 -20.82 21.38
CA LEU A 192 3.04 -20.68 19.92
C LEU A 192 2.86 -22.01 19.18
N LYS A 193 3.11 -23.15 19.84
CA LYS A 193 3.17 -24.43 19.15
C LYS A 193 1.84 -24.79 18.48
N GLY A 194 1.85 -24.78 17.13
CA GLY A 194 0.68 -25.10 16.31
C GLY A 194 -0.40 -24.00 16.31
N LEU A 195 -0.16 -22.83 16.93
CA LEU A 195 -1.10 -21.71 16.92
C LEU A 195 -1.22 -21.14 15.50
N GLU A 196 -2.44 -21.08 14.97
CA GLU A 196 -2.72 -20.48 13.66
C GLU A 196 -2.61 -18.94 13.78
N ILE A 197 -1.56 -18.40 13.15
CA ILE A 197 -1.26 -16.97 13.18
C ILE A 197 -1.27 -16.41 11.75
N ARG A 198 -2.04 -15.35 11.54
CA ARG A 198 -1.96 -14.60 10.28
C ARG A 198 -0.56 -14.02 10.11
N ALA A 199 0.01 -14.22 8.93
CA ALA A 199 1.32 -13.70 8.55
C ALA A 199 1.36 -13.42 7.04
N THR A 200 2.45 -12.84 6.56
CA THR A 200 2.71 -12.63 5.14
C THR A 200 4.21 -12.65 4.86
N GLY A 201 4.58 -13.02 3.65
CA GLY A 201 5.98 -12.99 3.23
C GLY A 201 6.92 -13.70 4.19
N LEU A 202 7.98 -13.00 4.61
CA LEU A 202 9.01 -13.53 5.48
C LEU A 202 8.52 -13.80 6.91
N SER A 203 7.52 -13.05 7.39
CA SER A 203 6.96 -13.26 8.73
C SER A 203 6.33 -14.64 8.90
N ALA A 204 5.88 -15.28 7.80
CA ALA A 204 5.43 -16.66 7.83
C ALA A 204 6.58 -17.63 8.16
N LYS A 205 7.77 -17.43 7.60
CA LYS A 205 8.97 -18.23 7.94
C LYS A 205 9.41 -18.01 9.38
N THR A 206 9.33 -16.74 9.85
CA THR A 206 9.62 -16.39 11.24
C THR A 206 8.73 -17.16 12.20
N LEU A 207 7.42 -17.14 12.00
CA LEU A 207 6.46 -17.87 12.82
C LEU A 207 6.66 -19.39 12.76
N GLN A 208 6.96 -19.93 11.58
CA GLN A 208 7.25 -21.36 11.42
C GLN A 208 8.49 -21.79 12.20
N ALA A 209 9.56 -20.97 12.20
CA ALA A 209 10.77 -21.21 12.97
C ALA A 209 10.50 -21.22 14.50
N LEU A 210 9.49 -20.48 14.96
CA LEU A 210 9.04 -20.45 16.35
C LEU A 210 8.04 -21.57 16.69
N GLY A 211 7.65 -22.41 15.72
CA GLY A 211 6.74 -23.54 15.93
C GLY A 211 5.25 -23.22 15.76
N ALA A 212 4.91 -22.00 15.36
CA ALA A 212 3.54 -21.62 15.03
C ALA A 212 3.12 -22.12 13.63
N THR A 213 1.84 -22.06 13.35
CA THR A 213 1.24 -22.38 12.04
C THR A 213 0.87 -21.08 11.32
N PRO A 214 1.70 -20.55 10.40
CA PRO A 214 1.38 -19.34 9.69
C PRO A 214 0.27 -19.56 8.65
N VAL A 215 -0.68 -18.63 8.58
CA VAL A 215 -1.73 -18.57 7.56
C VAL A 215 -1.55 -17.28 6.76
N ALA A 216 -1.14 -17.43 5.50
CA ALA A 216 -0.81 -16.30 4.65
C ALA A 216 -2.07 -15.63 4.07
N MET A 217 -2.25 -14.34 4.35
CA MET A 217 -3.31 -13.50 3.78
C MET A 217 -2.97 -12.00 3.92
N PRO A 218 -3.53 -11.13 3.05
CA PRO A 218 -3.44 -9.68 3.22
C PRO A 218 -4.05 -9.21 4.55
N GLN A 219 -3.65 -8.01 5.01
CA GLN A 219 -4.18 -7.42 6.25
C GLN A 219 -5.69 -7.14 6.19
N SER A 220 -6.22 -6.86 5.00
CA SER A 220 -7.66 -6.69 4.74
C SER A 220 -8.53 -7.88 5.17
N ASP A 221 -7.98 -9.09 5.17
CA ASP A 221 -8.70 -10.32 5.47
C ASP A 221 -8.54 -10.75 6.94
N ALA A 222 -7.63 -10.10 7.67
CA ALA A 222 -7.21 -10.52 9.01
C ALA A 222 -8.35 -10.41 10.04
N TYR A 223 -9.12 -9.31 10.03
CA TYR A 223 -10.23 -9.11 10.96
C TYR A 223 -11.28 -10.22 10.85
N GLU A 224 -11.71 -10.51 9.61
CA GLU A 224 -12.72 -11.54 9.36
C GLU A 224 -12.21 -12.93 9.73
N SER A 225 -10.96 -13.24 9.41
CA SER A 225 -10.31 -14.51 9.73
C SER A 225 -10.14 -14.71 11.24
N LEU A 226 -9.79 -13.66 11.99
CA LEU A 226 -9.78 -13.65 13.45
C LEU A 226 -11.19 -13.84 13.99
N SER A 227 -12.17 -13.05 13.51
CA SER A 227 -13.56 -13.11 13.97
C SER A 227 -14.14 -14.52 13.83
N LYS A 228 -13.96 -15.15 12.67
CA LYS A 228 -14.42 -16.51 12.36
C LYS A 228 -13.58 -17.62 13.01
N GLY A 229 -12.42 -17.27 13.59
CA GLY A 229 -11.54 -18.23 14.24
C GLY A 229 -10.72 -19.10 13.27
N VAL A 230 -10.59 -18.69 11.99
CA VAL A 230 -9.68 -19.29 11.01
C VAL A 230 -8.23 -19.16 11.48
N VAL A 231 -7.91 -17.99 12.06
CA VAL A 231 -6.67 -17.77 12.78
C VAL A 231 -6.99 -17.37 14.23
N LYS A 232 -6.07 -17.63 15.15
CA LYS A 232 -6.17 -17.27 16.57
C LYS A 232 -5.36 -16.02 16.91
N ALA A 233 -4.45 -15.64 16.02
CA ALA A 233 -3.57 -14.49 16.21
C ALA A 233 -3.20 -13.84 14.87
N ASN A 234 -2.67 -12.62 14.97
CA ASN A 234 -2.04 -11.88 13.89
C ASN A 234 -0.65 -11.40 14.34
N LEU A 235 0.35 -11.50 13.47
CA LEU A 235 1.63 -10.83 13.61
C LEU A 235 1.61 -9.58 12.73
N GLY A 236 1.76 -8.41 13.33
CA GLY A 236 1.65 -7.14 12.62
C GLY A 236 1.98 -5.91 13.47
N PRO A 237 1.93 -4.70 12.92
CA PRO A 237 2.16 -3.46 13.67
C PRO A 237 1.01 -3.19 14.64
N VAL A 238 1.29 -2.44 15.71
CA VAL A 238 0.32 -2.16 16.79
C VAL A 238 -0.92 -1.41 16.30
N GLU A 239 -0.76 -0.56 15.27
CA GLU A 239 -1.85 0.24 14.70
C GLU A 239 -3.05 -0.61 14.25
N VAL A 240 -2.84 -1.88 13.87
CA VAL A 240 -3.92 -2.75 13.39
C VAL A 240 -5.01 -2.98 14.45
N LEU A 241 -4.66 -2.83 15.73
CA LEU A 241 -5.61 -2.94 16.82
C LEU A 241 -6.73 -1.90 16.70
N LYS A 242 -6.37 -0.67 16.31
CA LYS A 242 -7.31 0.45 16.14
C LYS A 242 -7.72 0.65 14.67
N GLY A 243 -6.74 0.81 13.77
CA GLY A 243 -6.98 1.10 12.34
C GLY A 243 -7.75 0.00 11.60
N TRP A 244 -7.55 -1.26 12.01
CA TRP A 244 -8.23 -2.45 11.47
C TRP A 244 -9.14 -3.12 12.49
N LYS A 245 -9.44 -2.47 13.61
CA LYS A 245 -10.38 -2.91 14.66
C LYS A 245 -10.04 -4.27 15.28
N GLN A 246 -8.80 -4.72 15.21
CA GLN A 246 -8.45 -6.08 15.68
C GLN A 246 -8.55 -6.24 17.20
N ALA A 247 -8.49 -5.16 18.00
CA ALA A 247 -8.78 -5.23 19.42
C ALA A 247 -10.25 -5.61 19.76
N GLU A 248 -11.16 -5.62 18.78
CA GLU A 248 -12.52 -6.14 18.96
C GLU A 248 -12.59 -7.67 18.91
N VAL A 249 -11.58 -8.32 18.33
CA VAL A 249 -11.54 -9.76 18.07
C VAL A 249 -10.32 -10.47 18.64
N THR A 250 -9.45 -9.74 19.36
CA THR A 250 -8.29 -10.24 20.09
C THR A 250 -8.28 -9.71 21.52
N GLN A 251 -7.59 -10.36 22.45
CA GLN A 251 -7.58 -10.03 23.87
C GLN A 251 -6.19 -9.82 24.45
N TYR A 252 -5.16 -10.33 23.76
CA TYR A 252 -3.78 -10.33 24.25
C TYR A 252 -2.86 -9.66 23.22
N LEU A 253 -1.91 -8.87 23.72
CA LEU A 253 -0.83 -8.28 22.95
C LEU A 253 0.49 -8.75 23.54
N THR A 254 1.24 -9.58 22.81
CA THR A 254 2.58 -10.01 23.20
C THR A 254 3.62 -9.21 22.45
N GLN A 255 4.44 -8.45 23.21
CA GLN A 255 5.48 -7.60 22.62
C GLN A 255 6.64 -8.42 22.07
N THR A 256 6.89 -8.28 20.75
CA THR A 256 7.90 -9.02 20.00
C THR A 256 8.63 -8.13 18.97
N PRO A 257 9.21 -6.98 19.35
CA PRO A 257 9.70 -5.96 18.41
C PRO A 257 10.85 -6.42 17.51
N PHE A 258 11.34 -7.63 17.70
CA PHE A 258 12.42 -8.25 16.94
C PHE A 258 11.96 -9.25 15.86
N LEU A 259 10.64 -9.50 15.72
CA LEU A 259 10.12 -10.52 14.82
C LEU A 259 9.61 -9.98 13.49
N TYR A 260 9.14 -8.74 13.46
CA TYR A 260 8.34 -8.24 12.36
C TYR A 260 8.66 -6.80 11.99
N ASN A 261 8.66 -6.57 10.71
CA ASN A 261 8.59 -5.29 10.06
C ASN A 261 7.96 -5.53 8.68
N THR A 262 7.14 -4.62 8.18
CA THR A 262 6.56 -4.74 6.83
C THR A 262 6.88 -3.53 5.99
N LEU A 263 7.33 -3.83 4.79
CA LEU A 263 7.78 -2.88 3.79
C LEU A 263 6.67 -2.57 2.80
N PHE A 264 6.44 -1.27 2.54
CA PHE A 264 5.51 -0.80 1.52
C PHE A 264 6.26 -0.12 0.38
N PHE A 265 5.77 -0.30 -0.82
CA PHE A 265 6.13 0.53 -1.96
C PHE A 265 5.05 1.59 -2.21
N VAL A 266 5.48 2.76 -2.66
CA VAL A 266 4.67 3.72 -3.41
C VAL A 266 5.30 3.79 -4.79
N THR A 267 4.59 3.29 -5.79
CA THR A 267 5.13 3.17 -7.15
C THR A 267 4.17 3.68 -8.20
N MET A 268 4.70 4.14 -9.33
CA MET A 268 3.95 4.65 -10.46
C MET A 268 4.30 3.88 -11.73
N ASN A 269 3.33 3.68 -12.59
CA ASN A 269 3.53 3.11 -13.93
C ASN A 269 4.61 3.91 -14.67
N LEU A 270 5.62 3.21 -15.21
CA LEU A 270 6.80 3.86 -15.79
C LEU A 270 6.48 4.66 -17.06
N ASP A 271 5.61 4.14 -17.92
CA ASP A 271 5.20 4.84 -19.13
C ASP A 271 4.42 6.12 -18.79
N LYS A 272 3.54 6.04 -17.77
CA LYS A 272 2.81 7.20 -17.28
C LYS A 272 3.76 8.24 -16.70
N TRP A 273 4.75 7.84 -15.90
CA TRP A 273 5.80 8.72 -15.38
C TRP A 273 6.58 9.39 -16.52
N ASN A 274 7.02 8.62 -17.51
CA ASN A 274 7.80 9.12 -18.65
C ASN A 274 7.00 10.04 -19.58
N SER A 275 5.66 9.99 -19.52
CA SER A 275 4.78 10.89 -20.28
C SER A 275 4.65 12.28 -19.66
N LEU A 276 5.08 12.47 -18.41
CA LEU A 276 5.08 13.76 -17.73
C LEU A 276 6.28 14.60 -18.20
N ASP A 277 6.08 15.91 -18.34
CA ASP A 277 7.18 16.82 -18.64
C ASP A 277 8.19 16.89 -17.47
N PRO A 278 9.48 17.24 -17.75
CA PRO A 278 10.53 17.23 -16.73
C PRO A 278 10.28 18.17 -15.53
N GLU A 279 9.59 19.30 -15.73
CA GLU A 279 9.24 20.21 -14.64
C GLU A 279 8.22 19.59 -13.71
N THR A 280 7.22 18.92 -14.27
CA THR A 280 6.20 18.17 -13.52
C THR A 280 6.83 17.01 -12.75
N GLN A 281 7.71 16.23 -13.38
CA GLN A 281 8.46 15.15 -12.70
C GLN A 281 9.26 15.67 -11.52
N LYS A 282 10.02 16.76 -11.71
CA LYS A 282 10.82 17.39 -10.65
C LYS A 282 9.97 17.93 -9.51
N ALA A 283 8.80 18.50 -9.81
CA ALA A 283 7.88 18.98 -8.78
C ALA A 283 7.36 17.81 -7.92
N ILE A 284 6.98 16.70 -8.54
CA ILE A 284 6.54 15.47 -7.86
C ILE A 284 7.67 14.89 -6.99
N GLU A 285 8.89 14.76 -7.52
CA GLU A 285 10.04 14.24 -6.76
C GLU A 285 10.32 15.10 -5.52
N LYS A 286 10.25 16.41 -5.62
CA LYS A 286 10.43 17.31 -4.48
C LYS A 286 9.34 17.13 -3.42
N VAL A 287 8.09 16.91 -3.83
CA VAL A 287 6.99 16.61 -2.92
C VAL A 287 7.23 15.24 -2.24
N ASN A 288 7.65 14.23 -3.00
CA ASN A 288 7.94 12.89 -2.46
C ASN A 288 9.02 12.94 -1.38
N GLU A 289 10.15 13.63 -1.64
CA GLU A 289 11.22 13.79 -0.65
C GLU A 289 10.75 14.48 0.62
N LYS A 290 9.96 15.55 0.48
CA LYS A 290 9.41 16.27 1.61
C LYS A 290 8.46 15.38 2.42
N PHE A 291 7.47 14.76 1.76
CA PHE A 291 6.48 13.90 2.42
C PHE A 291 7.10 12.68 3.04
N PHE A 292 8.11 12.08 2.42
CA PHE A 292 8.85 10.99 3.04
C PHE A 292 9.41 11.40 4.39
N LYS A 293 10.13 12.52 4.46
CA LYS A 293 10.81 12.99 5.68
C LYS A 293 9.84 13.45 6.76
N GLU A 294 8.79 14.18 6.37
CA GLU A 294 7.90 14.85 7.32
C GLU A 294 6.73 13.96 7.77
N VAL A 295 6.27 13.03 6.93
CA VAL A 295 5.06 12.23 7.16
C VAL A 295 5.32 10.73 7.05
N ALA A 296 5.69 10.24 5.85
CA ALA A 296 5.65 8.82 5.55
C ALA A 296 6.58 7.97 6.41
N ALA A 297 7.82 8.44 6.67
CA ALA A 297 8.80 7.68 7.44
C ALA A 297 8.33 7.38 8.87
N GLY A 298 7.67 8.34 9.53
CA GLY A 298 7.18 8.20 10.91
C GLY A 298 5.67 8.00 11.01
N LEU A 299 4.99 7.64 9.92
CA LEU A 299 3.54 7.54 9.87
C LEU A 299 2.97 6.63 10.96
N TRP A 300 3.60 5.48 11.18
CA TRP A 300 3.12 4.50 12.15
C TRP A 300 3.55 4.75 13.60
N ASP A 301 4.56 5.58 13.87
CA ASP A 301 5.04 5.80 15.24
C ASP A 301 3.91 6.33 16.14
N LYS A 302 3.31 7.45 15.76
CA LYS A 302 2.16 8.02 16.49
C LYS A 302 0.96 7.06 16.53
N GLN A 303 0.68 6.38 15.43
CA GLN A 303 -0.48 5.47 15.33
C GLN A 303 -0.30 4.22 16.19
N ASN A 304 0.93 3.68 16.27
CA ASN A 304 1.25 2.55 17.13
C ASN A 304 1.06 2.94 18.62
N ASP A 305 1.56 4.11 19.03
CA ASP A 305 1.42 4.60 20.40
C ASP A 305 -0.06 4.82 20.78
N GLU A 306 -0.83 5.49 19.90
CA GLU A 306 -2.24 5.71 20.11
C GLU A 306 -3.06 4.41 20.15
N ALA A 307 -2.72 3.45 19.28
CA ALA A 307 -3.43 2.17 19.22
C ALA A 307 -3.09 1.29 20.41
N LEU A 308 -1.84 1.28 20.87
CA LEU A 308 -1.42 0.57 22.10
C LEU A 308 -2.19 1.07 23.31
N LYS A 309 -2.15 2.39 23.52
CA LYS A 309 -2.86 3.02 24.64
C LYS A 309 -4.36 2.71 24.60
N TRP A 310 -4.98 2.91 23.45
CA TRP A 310 -6.40 2.64 23.26
C TRP A 310 -6.77 1.17 23.50
N ALA A 311 -5.95 0.24 23.01
CA ALA A 311 -6.20 -1.19 23.16
C ALA A 311 -6.10 -1.64 24.63
N VAL A 312 -5.13 -1.11 25.36
CA VAL A 312 -4.94 -1.44 26.79
C VAL A 312 -5.99 -0.72 27.66
N ASP A 313 -6.09 0.61 27.52
CA ASP A 313 -6.89 1.44 28.45
C ASP A 313 -8.40 1.32 28.18
N GLU A 314 -8.82 1.26 26.91
CA GLU A 314 -10.24 1.29 26.55
C GLU A 314 -10.81 -0.08 26.17
N LYS A 315 -9.98 -0.99 25.59
CA LYS A 315 -10.42 -2.34 25.22
C LYS A 315 -10.04 -3.41 26.25
N GLY A 316 -9.21 -3.05 27.23
CA GLY A 316 -8.80 -3.98 28.28
C GLY A 316 -7.92 -5.12 27.79
N MET A 317 -7.17 -4.92 26.69
CA MET A 317 -6.22 -5.93 26.21
C MET A 317 -5.13 -6.16 27.25
N GLU A 318 -4.81 -7.43 27.49
CA GLU A 318 -3.68 -7.78 28.34
C GLU A 318 -2.36 -7.62 27.58
N LEU A 319 -1.49 -6.73 28.07
CA LEU A 319 -0.14 -6.55 27.58
C LEU A 319 0.79 -7.60 28.18
N ILE A 320 1.39 -8.44 27.35
CA ILE A 320 2.32 -9.49 27.72
C ILE A 320 3.72 -9.07 27.28
N GLN A 321 4.63 -8.97 28.25
CA GLN A 321 6.06 -8.80 27.98
C GLN A 321 6.77 -10.13 28.20
N LEU A 322 7.54 -10.57 27.21
CA LEU A 322 8.33 -11.78 27.33
C LEU A 322 9.45 -11.57 28.33
N PRO A 323 9.73 -12.53 29.23
CA PRO A 323 10.97 -12.54 30.00
C PRO A 323 12.19 -12.46 29.08
N ALA A 324 13.26 -11.80 29.52
CA ALA A 324 14.44 -11.55 28.68
C ALA A 324 15.09 -12.84 28.15
N ASP A 325 15.13 -13.89 28.95
CA ASP A 325 15.65 -15.21 28.57
C ASP A 325 14.74 -15.88 27.51
N GLU A 326 13.42 -15.72 27.62
CA GLU A 326 12.47 -16.23 26.63
C GLU A 326 12.58 -15.46 25.31
N ALA A 327 12.65 -14.13 25.36
CA ALA A 327 12.86 -13.30 24.16
C ALA A 327 14.17 -13.68 23.45
N GLN A 328 15.25 -13.92 24.21
CA GLN A 328 16.53 -14.36 23.65
C GLN A 328 16.42 -15.72 22.95
N ARG A 329 15.67 -16.66 23.51
CA ARG A 329 15.40 -17.97 22.87
C ARG A 329 14.69 -17.82 21.54
N TRP A 330 13.71 -16.91 21.45
CA TRP A 330 13.01 -16.62 20.18
C TRP A 330 13.96 -16.03 19.15
N ILE A 331 14.80 -15.07 19.55
CA ILE A 331 15.80 -14.44 18.66
C ILE A 331 16.77 -15.50 18.11
N GLU A 332 17.22 -16.43 18.93
CA GLU A 332 18.12 -17.51 18.49
C GLU A 332 17.47 -18.44 17.47
N LEU A 333 16.18 -18.76 17.64
CA LEU A 333 15.43 -19.60 16.69
C LEU A 333 15.20 -18.95 15.33
N VAL A 334 15.07 -17.62 15.27
CA VAL A 334 14.85 -16.90 14.01
C VAL A 334 16.13 -16.45 13.32
N LYS A 335 17.26 -16.42 14.04
CA LYS A 335 18.56 -16.00 13.50
C LYS A 335 19.00 -16.77 12.25
N PRO A 336 18.80 -18.10 12.11
CA PRO A 336 19.13 -18.84 10.90
C PRO A 336 18.43 -18.32 9.61
N ILE A 337 17.31 -17.61 9.75
CA ILE A 337 16.59 -17.03 8.60
C ILE A 337 17.45 -16.02 7.85
N GLN A 338 18.35 -15.30 8.55
CA GLN A 338 19.30 -14.38 7.91
C GLN A 338 20.35 -15.13 7.08
N ASP A 339 20.89 -16.24 7.60
CA ASP A 339 21.86 -17.07 6.88
C ASP A 339 21.21 -17.75 5.65
N ASP A 340 19.95 -18.17 5.79
CA ASP A 340 19.20 -18.75 4.66
C ASP A 340 18.84 -17.69 3.61
N PHE A 341 18.61 -16.46 4.03
CA PHE A 341 18.47 -15.33 3.10
C PHE A 341 19.75 -15.15 2.29
N VAL A 342 20.92 -15.07 2.92
CA VAL A 342 22.21 -14.91 2.24
C VAL A 342 22.42 -16.04 1.21
N LYS A 343 22.28 -17.30 1.66
CA LYS A 343 22.42 -18.47 0.76
C LYS A 343 21.47 -18.43 -0.44
N ARG A 344 20.23 -17.99 -0.23
CA ARG A 344 19.23 -17.87 -1.27
C ARG A 344 19.58 -16.75 -2.26
N MET A 345 20.08 -15.61 -1.78
CA MET A 345 20.54 -14.50 -2.61
C MET A 345 21.74 -14.92 -3.45
N ASP A 346 22.76 -15.55 -2.83
CA ASP A 346 23.94 -16.03 -3.53
C ASP A 346 23.59 -17.04 -4.63
N LYS A 347 22.66 -17.97 -4.35
CA LYS A 347 22.16 -18.93 -5.34
C LYS A 347 21.44 -18.27 -6.54
N GLN A 348 20.85 -17.10 -6.32
CA GLN A 348 20.19 -16.31 -7.37
C GLN A 348 21.16 -15.36 -8.10
N GLY A 349 22.45 -15.35 -7.73
CA GLY A 349 23.48 -14.52 -8.35
C GLY A 349 23.60 -13.12 -7.76
N PHE A 350 23.01 -12.87 -6.60
CA PHE A 350 23.17 -11.63 -5.83
C PHE A 350 24.32 -11.76 -4.82
N GLU A 351 24.79 -10.64 -4.29
CA GLU A 351 25.77 -10.58 -3.20
C GLU A 351 25.06 -10.62 -1.84
N GLY A 352 24.55 -11.78 -1.43
CA GLY A 352 23.67 -11.92 -0.25
C GLY A 352 24.24 -11.35 1.03
N ALA A 353 25.52 -11.60 1.33
CA ALA A 353 26.20 -11.07 2.50
C ALA A 353 26.31 -9.53 2.46
N LYS A 354 26.54 -8.93 1.31
CA LYS A 354 26.60 -7.47 1.14
C LYS A 354 25.22 -6.86 1.37
N ILE A 355 24.16 -7.44 0.79
CA ILE A 355 22.79 -6.98 0.96
C ILE A 355 22.41 -6.98 2.46
N LEU A 356 22.66 -8.09 3.16
CA LEU A 356 22.39 -8.19 4.60
C LEU A 356 23.19 -7.18 5.41
N ASN A 357 24.49 -7.00 5.08
CA ASN A 357 25.35 -6.05 5.78
C ASN A 357 24.91 -4.60 5.56
N THR A 358 24.48 -4.22 4.36
CA THR A 358 23.91 -2.89 4.08
C THR A 358 22.72 -2.62 5.00
N ALA A 359 21.74 -3.55 5.10
CA ALA A 359 20.59 -3.37 5.97
C ALA A 359 20.98 -3.21 7.45
N LYS A 360 21.89 -4.03 7.96
CA LYS A 360 22.39 -3.95 9.35
C LYS A 360 23.13 -2.65 9.64
N THR A 361 24.05 -2.25 8.75
CA THR A 361 24.83 -1.02 8.90
C THR A 361 23.94 0.21 8.93
N LEU A 362 22.94 0.26 8.04
CA LEU A 362 21.96 1.36 8.01
C LEU A 362 21.07 1.33 9.27
N ALA A 363 20.65 0.15 9.75
CA ALA A 363 19.89 0.03 10.99
C ALA A 363 20.67 0.55 12.19
N ASP A 364 21.93 0.14 12.34
CA ASP A 364 22.82 0.62 13.41
C ASP A 364 23.05 2.12 13.35
N LYS A 365 23.18 2.69 12.14
CA LYS A 365 23.34 4.13 11.93
C LYS A 365 22.09 4.89 12.38
N TYR A 366 20.92 4.55 11.82
CA TYR A 366 19.71 5.33 12.02
C TYR A 366 19.05 5.10 13.38
N ASN A 367 19.24 3.93 14.01
CA ASN A 367 18.87 3.73 15.41
C ASN A 367 19.67 4.67 16.36
N LYS A 368 20.88 5.08 15.99
CA LYS A 368 21.67 6.05 16.76
C LYS A 368 21.31 7.51 16.44
N GLU A 369 20.97 7.78 15.17
CA GLU A 369 20.70 9.13 14.69
C GLU A 369 19.35 9.67 15.16
N PHE A 370 18.34 8.80 15.30
CA PHE A 370 16.97 9.17 15.68
C PHE A 370 16.65 8.89 17.17
N LYS A 371 17.67 8.65 18.01
CA LYS A 371 17.52 8.52 19.48
C LYS A 371 17.16 9.83 20.16
#